data_4bb395f6d7b874ad138ec5f74f85e359
#
_entry.id   4bb395f6d7b874ad138ec5f74f85e359
#
_cell.length_a   1.000
_cell.length_b   1.000
_cell.length_c   1.000
_cell.angle_alpha   90.00
_cell.angle_beta   90.00
_cell.angle_gamma   90.00
#
_symmetry.space_group_name_H-M   'P 1'
#
loop_
_entity.id
_entity.type
_entity.pdbx_description
1 polymer ?
#
loop_
_entity_poly.entity_id
_entity_poly.type
_entity_poly.pdbx_seq_one_letter_code
_entity_poly.pdbx_strand_id
1 'polypeptide(L)'
;MSDPEPLPDHVARNRAYWDEINAPLYAAPGRRSWARDDITWGIFGVPETDLRALPDVEGKDVIELGCGTAYVSAWLARGGARVTGVDSSEEPLKTARALQDKHDLHVPLIHGNAEAVPLPDASFDLAVSEYGASIWADPYRWIPEAARLLRPGGELVFLVNGTLWVLTVPDTDAEGPAAERLLRPYFGMHRFEWPDEPGVEFHLGYGDWIRLLRANGFEVLDLIEIQAPPEAKGGRFDLVDPEWARKWPAEQIWRARRT
;
A
#
# COMPACT_ATOMS: atom_id res chain seq x y z
N MET A 1 28.00 13.58 -16.58
CA MET A 1 26.83 13.14 -15.80
C MET A 1 25.71 13.02 -16.80
N SER A 2 25.23 11.80 -17.04
CA SER A 2 24.03 11.60 -17.88
C SER A 2 22.85 12.24 -17.17
N ASP A 3 21.98 12.92 -17.92
CA ASP A 3 20.73 13.43 -17.37
C ASP A 3 19.96 12.25 -16.70
N PRO A 4 19.30 12.49 -15.56
CA PRO A 4 18.52 11.45 -14.93
C PRO A 4 17.46 10.94 -15.93
N GLU A 5 17.35 9.62 -16.02
CA GLU A 5 16.36 8.98 -16.89
C GLU A 5 14.96 9.50 -16.55
N PRO A 6 14.13 9.88 -17.55
CA PRO A 6 12.80 10.42 -17.26
C PRO A 6 11.96 9.37 -16.50
N LEU A 7 11.19 9.84 -15.53
CA LEU A 7 10.27 8.96 -14.78
C LEU A 7 9.28 8.29 -15.70
N PRO A 8 8.88 7.04 -15.44
CA PRO A 8 7.74 6.42 -16.10
C PRO A 8 6.49 7.31 -16.01
N ASP A 9 5.66 7.31 -17.06
CA ASP A 9 4.47 8.17 -17.16
C ASP A 9 3.57 8.07 -15.91
N HIS A 10 3.22 6.87 -15.49
CA HIS A 10 2.38 6.64 -14.31
C HIS A 10 3.01 7.18 -13.03
N VAL A 11 4.34 7.08 -12.86
CA VAL A 11 5.02 7.62 -11.69
C VAL A 11 4.95 9.15 -11.67
N ALA A 12 5.16 9.78 -12.83
CA ALA A 12 5.07 11.24 -12.94
C ALA A 12 3.64 11.75 -12.68
N ARG A 13 2.63 11.08 -13.24
CA ARG A 13 1.21 11.40 -13.03
C ARG A 13 0.80 11.21 -11.58
N ASN A 14 1.14 10.06 -10.98
CA ASN A 14 0.80 9.76 -9.60
C ASN A 14 1.49 10.72 -8.63
N ARG A 15 2.75 11.10 -8.88
CA ARG A 15 3.43 12.13 -8.10
C ARG A 15 2.66 13.44 -8.12
N ALA A 16 2.31 13.95 -9.31
CA ALA A 16 1.55 15.19 -9.43
C ALA A 16 0.18 15.10 -8.74
N TYR A 17 -0.54 14.00 -8.94
CA TYR A 17 -1.82 13.75 -8.30
C TYR A 17 -1.75 13.75 -6.77
N TRP A 18 -0.74 13.07 -6.22
CA TRP A 18 -0.51 13.03 -4.77
C TRP A 18 -0.05 14.38 -4.21
N ASP A 19 0.85 15.08 -4.89
CA ASP A 19 1.34 16.37 -4.41
C ASP A 19 0.25 17.45 -4.46
N GLU A 20 -0.56 17.51 -5.51
CA GLU A 20 -1.50 18.58 -5.74
C GLU A 20 -2.88 18.35 -5.11
N ILE A 21 -3.37 17.11 -5.12
CA ILE A 21 -4.77 16.78 -4.77
C ILE A 21 -4.85 15.94 -3.49
N ASN A 22 -4.14 14.80 -3.43
CA ASN A 22 -4.32 13.84 -2.34
C ASN A 22 -3.65 14.24 -1.03
N ALA A 23 -2.47 14.83 -1.05
CA ALA A 23 -1.74 15.15 0.17
C ALA A 23 -2.56 15.99 1.18
N PRO A 24 -3.29 17.05 0.78
CA PRO A 24 -4.16 17.79 1.70
C PRO A 24 -5.27 16.92 2.31
N LEU A 25 -5.87 16.02 1.52
CA LEU A 25 -6.96 15.14 1.96
C LEU A 25 -6.47 14.11 2.99
N TYR A 26 -5.27 13.57 2.78
CA TYR A 26 -4.70 12.52 3.63
C TYR A 26 -3.91 13.04 4.83
N ALA A 27 -3.60 14.34 4.91
CA ALA A 27 -2.88 14.92 6.04
C ALA A 27 -3.62 14.75 7.38
N ALA A 28 -4.94 14.92 7.42
CA ALA A 28 -5.72 14.77 8.65
C ALA A 28 -5.90 13.29 9.05
N PRO A 29 -6.25 12.35 8.17
CA PRO A 29 -6.17 10.92 8.45
C PRO A 29 -4.79 10.48 8.95
N GLY A 30 -3.70 10.87 8.28
CA GLY A 30 -2.34 10.57 8.70
C GLY A 30 -2.02 11.02 10.13
N ARG A 31 -2.41 12.24 10.50
CA ARG A 31 -2.26 12.73 11.89
C ARG A 31 -3.00 11.88 12.91
N ARG A 32 -4.20 11.39 12.58
CA ARG A 32 -4.96 10.50 13.47
C ARG A 32 -4.27 9.14 13.62
N SER A 33 -3.77 8.58 12.52
CA SER A 33 -3.05 7.31 12.54
C SER A 33 -1.75 7.40 13.33
N TRP A 34 -0.98 8.49 13.20
CA TRP A 34 0.21 8.73 14.00
C TRP A 34 -0.05 8.83 15.51
N ALA A 35 -1.23 9.26 15.91
CA ALA A 35 -1.62 9.37 17.33
C ALA A 35 -2.07 8.04 17.95
N ARG A 36 -2.13 6.96 17.16
CA ARG A 36 -2.50 5.61 17.64
C ARG A 36 -1.25 4.81 17.95
N ASP A 37 -1.35 3.95 18.96
CA ASP A 37 -0.27 3.02 19.33
C ASP A 37 -0.43 1.65 18.66
N ASP A 38 -1.66 1.29 18.29
CA ASP A 38 -2.00 0.01 17.69
C ASP A 38 -1.99 0.07 16.15
N ILE A 39 -1.44 -0.97 15.54
CA ILE A 39 -1.46 -1.17 14.09
C ILE A 39 -2.87 -1.61 13.68
N THR A 40 -3.41 -0.96 12.65
CA THR A 40 -4.68 -1.34 12.03
C THR A 40 -4.56 -1.33 10.52
N TRP A 41 -5.36 -2.16 9.87
CA TRP A 41 -5.35 -2.32 8.42
C TRP A 41 -6.62 -1.81 7.78
N GLY A 42 -6.44 -1.18 6.64
CA GLY A 42 -7.49 -0.87 5.69
C GLY A 42 -8.48 0.19 6.13
N ILE A 43 -9.55 0.29 5.34
CA ILE A 43 -10.55 1.35 5.46
C ILE A 43 -11.42 1.21 6.72
N PHE A 44 -11.60 -0.01 7.23
CA PHE A 44 -12.35 -0.27 8.45
C PHE A 44 -11.47 -0.30 9.71
N GLY A 45 -10.16 -0.16 9.57
CA GLY A 45 -9.22 -0.12 10.68
C GLY A 45 -9.18 -1.41 11.49
N VAL A 46 -9.18 -2.56 10.83
CA VAL A 46 -9.15 -3.88 11.48
C VAL A 46 -7.81 -4.06 12.20
N PRO A 47 -7.81 -4.43 13.50
CA PRO A 47 -6.58 -4.54 14.28
C PRO A 47 -5.62 -5.61 13.73
N GLU A 48 -4.32 -5.33 13.78
CA GLU A 48 -3.26 -6.30 13.45
C GLU A 48 -3.34 -7.55 14.34
N THR A 49 -3.74 -7.39 15.61
CA THR A 49 -3.95 -8.51 16.53
C THR A 49 -4.95 -9.54 16.03
N ASP A 50 -5.91 -9.12 15.20
CA ASP A 50 -6.94 -9.98 14.64
C ASP A 50 -6.47 -10.59 13.31
N LEU A 51 -5.83 -9.82 12.44
CA LEU A 51 -5.38 -10.26 11.12
C LEU A 51 -4.06 -11.03 11.15
N ARG A 52 -3.15 -10.67 12.04
CA ARG A 52 -1.81 -11.28 12.17
C ARG A 52 -1.06 -11.30 10.84
N ALA A 53 -1.14 -10.17 10.14
CA ALA A 53 -0.54 -10.02 8.81
C ALA A 53 0.98 -9.83 8.86
N LEU A 54 1.50 -9.21 9.93
CA LEU A 54 2.93 -8.94 10.09
C LEU A 54 3.65 -10.10 10.81
N PRO A 55 4.92 -10.37 10.46
CA PRO A 55 5.80 -11.12 11.33
C PRO A 55 6.18 -10.29 12.56
N ASP A 56 6.89 -10.90 13.53
CA ASP A 56 7.56 -10.14 14.57
C ASP A 56 8.53 -9.13 13.96
N VAL A 57 8.41 -7.85 14.33
CA VAL A 57 9.18 -6.75 13.74
C VAL A 57 10.31 -6.23 14.64
N GLU A 58 10.37 -6.66 15.90
CA GLU A 58 11.40 -6.19 16.84
C GLU A 58 12.81 -6.46 16.32
N GLY A 59 13.62 -5.40 16.27
CA GLY A 59 14.99 -5.46 15.79
C GLY A 59 15.20 -5.72 14.31
N LYS A 60 14.13 -5.79 13.50
CA LYS A 60 14.23 -6.00 12.04
C LYS A 60 14.47 -4.72 11.28
N ASP A 61 15.16 -4.85 10.13
CA ASP A 61 15.27 -3.80 9.14
C ASP A 61 14.04 -3.85 8.23
N VAL A 62 13.26 -2.77 8.21
CA VAL A 62 11.97 -2.71 7.50
C VAL A 62 11.98 -1.57 6.49
N ILE A 63 11.43 -1.82 5.30
CA ILE A 63 11.14 -0.77 4.31
C ILE A 63 9.64 -0.66 4.06
N GLU A 64 9.11 0.57 4.09
CA GLU A 64 7.75 0.87 3.64
C GLU A 64 7.80 1.49 2.24
N LEU A 65 7.17 0.83 1.26
CA LEU A 65 7.12 1.25 -0.14
C LEU A 65 5.81 2.00 -0.42
N GLY A 66 5.92 3.31 -0.71
CA GLY A 66 4.79 4.21 -0.80
C GLY A 66 4.29 4.61 0.59
N CYS A 67 5.18 5.17 1.42
CA CYS A 67 4.88 5.41 2.83
C CYS A 67 3.95 6.61 3.09
N GLY A 68 3.74 7.48 2.14
CA GLY A 68 2.90 8.65 2.28
C GLY A 68 3.25 9.49 3.52
N THR A 69 2.32 9.60 4.46
CA THR A 69 2.55 10.28 5.75
C THR A 69 3.31 9.43 6.77
N ALA A 70 3.81 8.26 6.40
CA ALA A 70 4.65 7.35 7.17
C ALA A 70 4.03 6.89 8.53
N TYR A 71 2.71 6.73 8.59
CA TYR A 71 2.08 6.26 9.83
C TYR A 71 2.32 4.77 10.08
N VAL A 72 2.38 3.94 9.03
CA VAL A 72 2.75 2.51 9.17
C VAL A 72 4.21 2.41 9.60
N SER A 73 5.11 3.19 8.99
CA SER A 73 6.51 3.31 9.44
C SER A 73 6.61 3.65 10.93
N ALA A 74 5.79 4.59 11.41
CA ALA A 74 5.78 4.98 12.81
C ALA A 74 5.29 3.86 13.74
N TRP A 75 4.26 3.14 13.36
CA TRP A 75 3.76 1.98 14.12
C TRP A 75 4.81 0.88 14.22
N LEU A 76 5.46 0.54 13.11
CA LEU A 76 6.52 -0.47 13.06
C LEU A 76 7.75 -0.05 13.88
N ALA A 77 8.12 1.24 13.83
CA ALA A 77 9.23 1.76 14.64
C ALA A 77 8.92 1.73 16.14
N ARG A 78 7.68 2.01 16.57
CA ARG A 78 7.24 1.81 17.95
C ARG A 78 7.27 0.33 18.36
N GLY A 79 7.05 -0.59 17.42
CA GLY A 79 7.23 -2.02 17.62
C GLY A 79 8.69 -2.49 17.64
N GLY A 80 9.66 -1.57 17.63
CA GLY A 80 11.09 -1.88 17.73
C GLY A 80 11.80 -2.15 16.39
N ALA A 81 11.14 -1.93 15.25
CA ALA A 81 11.77 -2.06 13.94
C ALA A 81 12.68 -0.86 13.61
N ARG A 82 13.72 -1.10 12.81
CA ARG A 82 14.51 -0.06 12.14
C ARG A 82 13.90 0.20 10.76
N VAL A 83 13.08 1.22 10.67
CA VAL A 83 12.25 1.46 9.47
C VAL A 83 12.86 2.51 8.57
N THR A 84 12.73 2.32 7.25
CA THR A 84 12.96 3.33 6.21
C THR A 84 11.70 3.47 5.37
N GLY A 85 11.18 4.69 5.20
CA GLY A 85 10.04 4.97 4.33
C GLY A 85 10.49 5.51 2.97
N VAL A 86 9.84 5.08 1.90
CA VAL A 86 10.05 5.59 0.53
C VAL A 86 8.72 6.06 -0.03
N ASP A 87 8.69 7.27 -0.57
CA ASP A 87 7.52 7.78 -1.30
C ASP A 87 7.93 8.62 -2.52
N SER A 88 7.13 8.54 -3.58
CA SER A 88 7.40 9.30 -4.80
C SER A 88 6.98 10.76 -4.72
N SER A 89 6.17 11.15 -3.72
CA SER A 89 5.56 12.47 -3.56
C SER A 89 6.16 13.21 -2.38
N GLU A 90 6.52 14.46 -2.58
CA GLU A 90 7.19 15.27 -1.55
C GLU A 90 6.22 15.84 -0.52
N GLU A 91 4.97 16.15 -0.90
CA GLU A 91 4.01 16.75 0.04
C GLU A 91 3.58 15.81 1.18
N PRO A 92 3.27 14.53 0.93
CA PRO A 92 3.08 13.56 2.01
C PRO A 92 4.32 13.41 2.91
N LEU A 93 5.53 13.42 2.33
CA LEU A 93 6.77 13.32 3.08
C LEU A 93 7.03 14.57 3.97
N LYS A 94 6.65 15.77 3.52
CA LYS A 94 6.68 16.97 4.38
C LYS A 94 5.76 16.80 5.58
N THR A 95 4.55 16.27 5.37
CA THR A 95 3.63 15.96 6.46
C THR A 95 4.22 14.90 7.40
N ALA A 96 4.85 13.86 6.87
CA ALA A 96 5.52 12.83 7.66
C ALA A 96 6.62 13.42 8.54
N ARG A 97 7.51 14.27 8.00
CA ARG A 97 8.59 14.94 8.77
C ARG A 97 8.02 15.79 9.91
N ALA A 98 6.98 16.57 9.65
CA ALA A 98 6.33 17.37 10.69
C ALA A 98 5.69 16.50 11.79
N LEU A 99 5.20 15.32 11.44
CA LEU A 99 4.66 14.36 12.42
C LEU A 99 5.75 13.64 13.20
N GLN A 100 6.89 13.34 12.58
CA GLN A 100 8.08 12.84 13.27
C GLN A 100 8.54 13.81 14.36
N ASP A 101 8.67 15.09 14.03
CA ASP A 101 9.05 16.14 14.98
C ASP A 101 8.03 16.25 16.12
N LYS A 102 6.73 16.23 15.79
CA LYS A 102 5.65 16.31 16.77
C LYS A 102 5.63 15.13 17.77
N HIS A 103 5.95 13.94 17.31
CA HIS A 103 5.88 12.71 18.10
C HIS A 103 7.23 12.23 18.64
N ASP A 104 8.30 12.99 18.38
CA ASP A 104 9.70 12.66 18.74
C ASP A 104 10.07 11.23 18.29
N LEU A 105 9.69 10.87 17.08
CA LEU A 105 9.94 9.56 16.48
C LEU A 105 10.43 9.73 15.05
N HIS A 106 11.72 9.50 14.82
CA HIS A 106 12.36 9.74 13.53
C HIS A 106 12.75 8.45 12.83
N VAL A 107 12.28 8.29 11.59
CA VAL A 107 12.69 7.24 10.66
C VAL A 107 13.23 7.90 9.38
N PRO A 108 14.25 7.33 8.72
CA PRO A 108 14.70 7.78 7.41
C PRO A 108 13.56 7.82 6.40
N LEU A 109 13.41 8.95 5.69
CA LEU A 109 12.44 9.12 4.61
C LEU A 109 13.15 9.46 3.30
N ILE A 110 12.89 8.69 2.27
CA ILE A 110 13.47 8.84 0.93
C ILE A 110 12.39 9.32 -0.03
N HIS A 111 12.62 10.48 -0.66
CA HIS A 111 11.84 10.90 -1.82
C HIS A 111 12.33 10.12 -3.04
N GLY A 112 11.60 9.10 -3.45
CA GLY A 112 12.04 8.14 -4.48
C GLY A 112 10.92 7.27 -5.04
N ASN A 113 11.20 6.64 -6.17
CA ASN A 113 10.26 5.72 -6.81
C ASN A 113 10.40 4.32 -6.21
N ALA A 114 9.30 3.72 -5.74
CA ALA A 114 9.26 2.36 -5.21
C ALA A 114 9.60 1.25 -6.24
N GLU A 115 9.61 1.60 -7.53
CA GLU A 115 10.04 0.70 -8.62
C GLU A 115 11.56 0.68 -8.84
N ALA A 116 12.31 1.61 -8.21
CA ALA A 116 13.75 1.74 -8.32
C ALA A 116 14.29 2.52 -7.11
N VAL A 117 14.42 1.86 -5.98
CA VAL A 117 14.83 2.45 -4.71
C VAL A 117 16.36 2.57 -4.66
N PRO A 118 16.94 3.74 -4.33
CA PRO A 118 18.39 3.93 -4.32
C PRO A 118 19.05 3.35 -3.05
N LEU A 119 18.79 2.08 -2.78
CA LEU A 119 19.33 1.34 -1.64
C LEU A 119 19.94 0.01 -2.10
N PRO A 120 20.92 -0.53 -1.36
CA PRO A 120 21.57 -1.80 -1.71
C PRO A 120 20.60 -3.00 -1.69
N ASP A 121 20.96 -4.03 -2.43
CA ASP A 121 20.28 -5.32 -2.42
C ASP A 121 20.34 -5.97 -1.03
N ALA A 122 19.36 -6.82 -0.73
CA ALA A 122 19.32 -7.65 0.48
C ALA A 122 19.57 -6.86 1.78
N SER A 123 18.96 -5.68 1.89
CA SER A 123 19.14 -4.75 3.02
C SER A 123 18.06 -4.86 4.08
N PHE A 124 16.91 -5.50 3.77
CA PHE A 124 15.75 -5.51 4.64
C PHE A 124 15.27 -6.92 4.96
N ASP A 125 14.65 -7.08 6.14
CA ASP A 125 14.02 -8.31 6.61
C ASP A 125 12.53 -8.34 6.28
N LEU A 126 11.92 -7.14 6.12
CA LEU A 126 10.50 -6.98 5.80
C LEU A 126 10.32 -5.78 4.85
N ALA A 127 9.50 -5.95 3.83
CA ALA A 127 8.96 -4.87 3.01
C ALA A 127 7.45 -4.80 3.24
N VAL A 128 6.94 -3.58 3.45
CA VAL A 128 5.50 -3.34 3.67
C VAL A 128 5.00 -2.30 2.67
N SER A 129 3.76 -2.45 2.23
CA SER A 129 3.05 -1.41 1.48
C SER A 129 1.56 -1.45 1.84
N GLU A 130 1.04 -0.38 2.43
CA GLU A 130 -0.39 -0.23 2.74
C GLU A 130 -0.96 0.86 1.85
N TYR A 131 -1.68 0.48 0.79
CA TYR A 131 -2.21 1.41 -0.24
C TYR A 131 -1.16 2.35 -0.85
N GLY A 132 0.12 2.01 -0.74
CA GLY A 132 1.23 2.77 -1.31
C GLY A 132 1.63 2.22 -2.68
N ALA A 133 2.86 1.71 -2.80
CA ALA A 133 3.33 1.08 -4.04
C ALA A 133 2.40 -0.05 -4.51
N SER A 134 1.71 -0.70 -3.58
CA SER A 134 0.82 -1.83 -3.83
C SER A 134 -0.34 -1.53 -4.80
N ILE A 135 -0.74 -0.26 -4.95
CA ILE A 135 -1.74 0.17 -5.94
C ILE A 135 -1.26 1.28 -6.88
N TRP A 136 -0.25 2.09 -6.49
CA TRP A 136 0.21 3.26 -7.26
C TRP A 136 1.46 3.01 -8.09
N ALA A 137 2.15 1.87 -7.90
CA ALA A 137 3.30 1.46 -8.69
C ALA A 137 2.97 0.23 -9.54
N ASP A 138 3.62 0.11 -10.72
CA ASP A 138 3.44 -1.04 -11.59
C ASP A 138 3.91 -2.32 -10.88
N PRO A 139 3.02 -3.31 -10.62
CA PRO A 139 3.39 -4.54 -9.93
C PRO A 139 4.49 -5.31 -10.62
N TYR A 140 4.60 -5.24 -11.94
CA TYR A 140 5.68 -5.88 -12.69
C TYR A 140 7.02 -5.16 -12.55
N ARG A 141 7.07 -4.03 -11.84
CA ARG A 141 8.29 -3.27 -11.53
C ARG A 141 8.59 -3.24 -10.04
N TRP A 142 7.61 -2.92 -9.19
CA TRP A 142 7.89 -2.80 -7.76
C TRP A 142 8.02 -4.15 -7.04
N ILE A 143 7.37 -5.25 -7.50
CA ILE A 143 7.56 -6.59 -6.92
C ILE A 143 8.99 -7.12 -7.13
N PRO A 144 9.59 -7.06 -8.35
CA PRO A 144 11.01 -7.35 -8.54
C PRO A 144 11.92 -6.50 -7.66
N GLU A 145 11.59 -5.21 -7.49
CA GLU A 145 12.35 -4.29 -6.65
C GLU A 145 12.25 -4.66 -5.16
N ALA A 146 11.06 -4.99 -4.67
CA ALA A 146 10.89 -5.52 -3.32
C ALA A 146 11.69 -6.81 -3.10
N ALA A 147 11.71 -7.71 -4.09
CA ALA A 147 12.53 -8.92 -4.05
C ALA A 147 14.02 -8.59 -3.98
N ARG A 148 14.50 -7.59 -4.71
CA ARG A 148 15.91 -7.14 -4.67
C ARG A 148 16.28 -6.60 -3.30
N LEU A 149 15.41 -5.80 -2.71
CA LEU A 149 15.65 -5.13 -1.42
C LEU A 149 15.65 -6.11 -0.23
N LEU A 150 14.84 -7.17 -0.32
CA LEU A 150 14.72 -8.14 0.76
C LEU A 150 15.89 -9.13 0.80
N ARG A 151 16.32 -9.49 2.00
CA ARG A 151 17.22 -10.61 2.25
C ARG A 151 16.54 -11.94 1.91
N PRO A 152 17.27 -13.01 1.55
CA PRO A 152 16.71 -14.35 1.53
C PRO A 152 16.02 -14.69 2.87
N GLY A 153 14.79 -15.20 2.82
CA GLY A 153 13.96 -15.42 4.00
C GLY A 153 13.18 -14.19 4.49
N GLY A 154 13.46 -13.00 3.96
CA GLY A 154 12.69 -11.78 4.25
C GLY A 154 11.25 -11.85 3.72
N GLU A 155 10.34 -11.11 4.34
CA GLU A 155 8.92 -11.15 3.99
C GLU A 155 8.46 -9.87 3.28
N LEU A 156 7.49 -10.02 2.41
CA LEU A 156 6.73 -8.93 1.78
C LEU A 156 5.29 -9.01 2.25
N VAL A 157 4.78 -7.93 2.83
CA VAL A 157 3.39 -7.79 3.27
C VAL A 157 2.79 -6.55 2.62
N PHE A 158 1.72 -6.72 1.85
CA PHE A 158 1.11 -5.56 1.21
C PHE A 158 -0.41 -5.66 1.15
N LEU A 159 -1.06 -4.53 1.40
CA LEU A 159 -2.50 -4.37 1.31
C LEU A 159 -2.87 -3.68 0.00
N VAL A 160 -3.87 -4.23 -0.67
CA VAL A 160 -4.47 -3.70 -1.89
C VAL A 160 -5.99 -3.77 -1.81
N ASN A 161 -6.67 -3.10 -2.72
CA ASN A 161 -8.10 -3.28 -2.94
C ASN A 161 -8.40 -4.73 -3.28
N GLY A 162 -9.48 -5.27 -2.73
CA GLY A 162 -9.95 -6.61 -3.06
C GLY A 162 -10.30 -6.75 -4.55
N THR A 163 -9.88 -7.84 -5.16
CA THR A 163 -10.16 -8.09 -6.58
C THR A 163 -11.68 -8.03 -6.89
N LEU A 164 -12.53 -8.51 -5.98
CA LEU A 164 -13.98 -8.43 -6.15
C LEU A 164 -14.47 -6.99 -6.09
N TRP A 165 -13.92 -6.16 -5.19
CA TRP A 165 -14.26 -4.74 -5.13
C TRP A 165 -13.90 -4.05 -6.45
N VAL A 166 -12.68 -4.22 -6.95
CA VAL A 166 -12.24 -3.65 -8.23
C VAL A 166 -13.16 -4.04 -9.39
N LEU A 167 -13.69 -5.26 -9.40
CA LEU A 167 -14.59 -5.73 -10.45
C LEU A 167 -16.01 -5.16 -10.35
N THR A 168 -16.42 -4.65 -9.19
CA THR A 168 -17.82 -4.28 -8.89
C THR A 168 -18.01 -2.81 -8.57
N VAL A 169 -16.93 -2.06 -8.27
CA VAL A 169 -17.00 -0.61 -8.07
C VAL A 169 -17.27 0.09 -9.41
N PRO A 170 -18.19 1.07 -9.46
CA PRO A 170 -18.41 1.88 -10.66
C PRO A 170 -17.17 2.66 -11.10
N ASP A 171 -17.18 3.16 -12.33
CA ASP A 171 -16.06 3.93 -12.88
C ASP A 171 -15.99 5.36 -12.31
N THR A 172 -17.09 5.86 -11.74
CA THR A 172 -17.18 7.20 -11.13
C THR A 172 -17.85 7.15 -9.76
N ASP A 173 -17.44 8.01 -8.84
CA ASP A 173 -18.02 8.13 -7.50
C ASP A 173 -19.51 8.48 -7.54
N ALA A 174 -19.95 9.22 -8.56
CA ALA A 174 -21.35 9.63 -8.73
C ALA A 174 -22.30 8.45 -8.94
N GLU A 175 -21.81 7.29 -9.39
CA GLU A 175 -22.60 6.07 -9.60
C GLU A 175 -22.79 5.26 -8.32
N GLY A 176 -22.11 5.65 -7.22
CA GLY A 176 -22.24 5.05 -5.90
C GLY A 176 -21.22 3.94 -5.61
N PRO A 177 -21.37 3.23 -4.48
CA PRO A 177 -20.42 2.23 -4.03
C PRO A 177 -20.49 0.92 -4.84
N ALA A 178 -19.49 0.06 -4.63
CA ALA A 178 -19.47 -1.31 -5.17
C ALA A 178 -20.76 -2.09 -4.84
N ALA A 179 -21.27 -2.83 -5.82
CA ALA A 179 -22.49 -3.61 -5.74
C ALA A 179 -22.27 -5.08 -6.15
N GLU A 180 -23.32 -5.87 -6.22
CA GLU A 180 -23.24 -7.32 -6.54
C GLU A 180 -23.25 -7.59 -8.07
N ARG A 181 -22.63 -6.68 -8.86
CA ARG A 181 -22.57 -6.81 -10.33
C ARG A 181 -21.15 -6.59 -10.82
N LEU A 182 -20.62 -7.52 -11.62
CA LEU A 182 -19.34 -7.34 -12.31
C LEU A 182 -19.49 -6.30 -13.43
N LEU A 183 -18.66 -5.27 -13.38
CA LEU A 183 -18.70 -4.14 -14.31
C LEU A 183 -17.60 -4.19 -15.38
N ARG A 184 -16.55 -4.98 -15.13
CA ARG A 184 -15.39 -5.08 -16.04
C ARG A 184 -14.82 -6.49 -16.11
N PRO A 185 -14.03 -6.82 -17.17
CA PRO A 185 -13.37 -8.12 -17.29
C PRO A 185 -12.35 -8.38 -16.18
N TYR A 186 -12.32 -9.62 -15.68
CA TYR A 186 -11.30 -10.08 -14.74
C TYR A 186 -9.94 -10.34 -15.40
N PHE A 187 -9.96 -10.96 -16.60
CA PHE A 187 -8.73 -11.28 -17.31
C PHE A 187 -8.13 -10.03 -17.95
N GLY A 188 -6.81 -9.86 -17.76
CA GLY A 188 -6.07 -8.71 -18.28
C GLY A 188 -6.13 -7.47 -17.38
N MET A 189 -6.62 -7.59 -16.15
CA MET A 189 -6.51 -6.53 -15.16
C MET A 189 -5.03 -6.15 -14.96
N HIS A 190 -4.71 -4.87 -15.05
CA HIS A 190 -3.37 -4.36 -14.79
C HIS A 190 -3.41 -2.86 -14.48
N ARG A 191 -3.51 -2.01 -15.49
CA ARG A 191 -3.51 -0.54 -15.37
C ARG A 191 -4.94 -0.02 -15.41
N PHE A 192 -5.29 0.81 -14.44
CA PHE A 192 -6.58 1.47 -14.31
C PHE A 192 -6.42 2.98 -14.31
N GLU A 193 -7.28 3.66 -15.05
CA GLU A 193 -7.40 5.11 -15.13
C GLU A 193 -8.87 5.45 -14.94
N TRP A 194 -9.19 5.94 -13.73
CA TRP A 194 -10.57 6.29 -13.39
C TRP A 194 -10.93 7.64 -14.02
N PRO A 195 -12.15 7.83 -14.57
CA PRO A 195 -12.52 9.05 -15.27
C PRO A 195 -12.40 10.34 -14.44
N ASP A 196 -12.65 10.23 -13.14
CA ASP A 196 -12.67 11.37 -12.22
C ASP A 196 -11.32 11.59 -11.51
N GLU A 197 -10.34 10.71 -11.73
CA GLU A 197 -9.04 10.76 -11.07
C GLU A 197 -7.89 10.82 -12.08
N PRO A 198 -6.95 11.78 -11.95
CA PRO A 198 -5.82 11.88 -12.86
C PRO A 198 -4.73 10.84 -12.59
N GLY A 199 -4.81 10.11 -11.48
CA GLY A 199 -3.89 9.06 -11.09
C GLY A 199 -3.98 7.80 -11.96
N VAL A 200 -3.04 6.91 -11.75
CA VAL A 200 -3.01 5.58 -12.38
C VAL A 200 -2.87 4.55 -11.28
N GLU A 201 -3.83 3.67 -11.17
CA GLU A 201 -3.80 2.53 -10.25
C GLU A 201 -3.45 1.23 -10.97
N PHE A 202 -2.97 0.26 -10.21
CA PHE A 202 -2.64 -1.06 -10.72
C PHE A 202 -3.32 -2.15 -9.88
N HIS A 203 -4.08 -3.00 -10.54
CA HIS A 203 -4.78 -4.11 -9.93
C HIS A 203 -4.58 -5.38 -10.75
N LEU A 204 -4.29 -6.49 -10.10
CA LEU A 204 -4.15 -7.79 -10.75
C LEU A 204 -5.22 -8.76 -10.25
N GLY A 205 -5.56 -9.74 -11.09
CA GLY A 205 -6.31 -10.90 -10.66
C GLY A 205 -5.47 -11.81 -9.76
N TYR A 206 -6.11 -12.65 -8.93
CA TYR A 206 -5.42 -13.55 -7.99
C TYR A 206 -4.35 -14.42 -8.66
N GLY A 207 -4.67 -14.99 -9.83
CA GLY A 207 -3.73 -15.83 -10.57
C GLY A 207 -2.50 -15.05 -11.07
N ASP A 208 -2.67 -13.78 -11.43
CA ASP A 208 -1.57 -12.93 -11.89
C ASP A 208 -0.68 -12.52 -10.72
N TRP A 209 -1.26 -12.17 -9.56
CA TRP A 209 -0.49 -11.94 -8.33
C TRP A 209 0.37 -13.15 -7.95
N ILE A 210 -0.23 -14.35 -7.90
CA ILE A 210 0.50 -15.58 -7.54
C ILE A 210 1.63 -15.84 -8.53
N ARG A 211 1.38 -15.73 -9.83
CA ARG A 211 2.42 -15.95 -10.85
C ARG A 211 3.54 -14.93 -10.76
N LEU A 212 3.20 -13.65 -10.57
CA LEU A 212 4.17 -12.56 -10.46
C LEU A 212 5.06 -12.75 -9.22
N LEU A 213 4.49 -13.01 -8.06
CA LEU A 213 5.23 -13.25 -6.83
C LEU A 213 6.19 -14.43 -7.01
N ARG A 214 5.69 -15.57 -7.50
CA ARG A 214 6.52 -16.77 -7.71
C ARG A 214 7.64 -16.56 -8.75
N ALA A 215 7.36 -15.81 -9.82
CA ALA A 215 8.37 -15.50 -10.85
C ALA A 215 9.51 -14.64 -10.31
N ASN A 216 9.28 -13.90 -9.21
CA ASN A 216 10.27 -13.06 -8.55
C ASN A 216 10.87 -13.70 -7.29
N GLY A 217 10.76 -15.03 -7.14
CA GLY A 217 11.40 -15.77 -6.04
C GLY A 217 10.66 -15.62 -4.70
N PHE A 218 9.35 -15.40 -4.73
CA PHE A 218 8.54 -15.42 -3.53
C PHE A 218 7.74 -16.71 -3.40
N GLU A 219 7.74 -17.27 -2.19
CA GLU A 219 6.74 -18.21 -1.71
C GLU A 219 5.53 -17.41 -1.21
N VAL A 220 4.35 -17.67 -1.73
CA VAL A 220 3.11 -17.06 -1.21
C VAL A 220 2.75 -17.76 0.09
N LEU A 221 2.74 -17.03 1.20
CA LEU A 221 2.43 -17.56 2.52
C LEU A 221 0.95 -17.51 2.82
N ASP A 222 0.29 -16.38 2.46
CA ASP A 222 -1.12 -16.17 2.76
C ASP A 222 -1.75 -15.11 1.84
N LEU A 223 -3.07 -15.16 1.73
CA LEU A 223 -3.92 -14.11 1.22
C LEU A 223 -5.03 -13.88 2.24
N ILE A 224 -4.96 -12.78 2.97
CA ILE A 224 -5.93 -12.40 4.00
C ILE A 224 -6.97 -11.47 3.37
N GLU A 225 -8.16 -11.95 3.16
CA GLU A 225 -9.30 -11.14 2.69
C GLU A 225 -9.96 -10.47 3.90
N ILE A 226 -10.00 -9.13 3.90
CA ILE A 226 -10.49 -8.37 5.05
C ILE A 226 -12.01 -8.25 4.98
N GLN A 227 -12.68 -8.69 6.04
CA GLN A 227 -14.11 -8.54 6.24
C GLN A 227 -14.39 -7.31 7.12
N ALA A 228 -15.38 -6.48 6.74
CA ALA A 228 -15.78 -5.37 7.58
C ALA A 228 -16.31 -5.85 8.95
N PRO A 229 -15.86 -5.23 10.06
CA PRO A 229 -16.38 -5.56 11.40
C PRO A 229 -17.89 -5.39 11.50
N PRO A 230 -18.59 -6.18 12.33
CA PRO A 230 -20.05 -6.08 12.49
C PRO A 230 -20.54 -4.70 12.88
N GLU A 231 -19.75 -3.96 13.67
CA GLU A 231 -20.05 -2.61 14.16
C GLU A 231 -19.69 -1.49 13.18
N ALA A 232 -19.01 -1.79 12.08
CA ALA A 232 -18.61 -0.79 11.08
C ALA A 232 -19.85 -0.08 10.51
N LYS A 233 -19.87 1.27 10.62
CA LYS A 233 -20.96 2.13 10.15
C LYS A 233 -20.62 2.90 8.87
N GLY A 234 -19.37 2.86 8.45
CA GLY A 234 -18.81 3.46 7.25
C GLY A 234 -17.34 3.18 7.21
N GLY A 235 -16.76 3.23 6.02
CA GLY A 235 -15.33 3.11 5.82
C GLY A 235 -14.65 4.47 5.83
N ARG A 236 -13.34 4.47 5.64
CA ARG A 236 -12.54 5.69 5.43
C ARG A 236 -12.96 6.45 4.17
N PHE A 237 -13.56 5.72 3.23
CA PHE A 237 -14.07 6.22 1.94
C PHE A 237 -15.51 5.76 1.74
N ASP A 238 -16.36 6.62 1.23
CA ASP A 238 -17.78 6.33 0.95
C ASP A 238 -18.00 5.33 -0.20
N LEU A 239 -16.92 4.91 -0.89
CA LEU A 239 -16.95 3.96 -1.98
C LEU A 239 -17.16 2.50 -1.55
N VAL A 240 -17.07 2.21 -0.26
CA VAL A 240 -17.26 0.86 0.28
C VAL A 240 -18.36 0.85 1.32
N ASP A 241 -19.50 0.27 0.95
CA ASP A 241 -20.60 0.00 1.88
C ASP A 241 -20.18 -1.12 2.87
N PRO A 242 -20.28 -0.88 4.20
CA PRO A 242 -19.99 -1.92 5.21
C PRO A 242 -20.85 -3.18 5.05
N GLU A 243 -22.11 -3.06 4.64
CA GLU A 243 -22.98 -4.24 4.41
C GLU A 243 -22.48 -5.09 3.25
N TRP A 244 -21.96 -4.44 2.21
CA TRP A 244 -21.30 -5.13 1.10
C TRP A 244 -19.98 -5.79 1.58
N ALA A 245 -19.15 -5.04 2.30
CA ALA A 245 -17.84 -5.50 2.78
C ALA A 245 -17.90 -6.58 3.88
N ARG A 246 -19.07 -6.79 4.49
CA ARG A 246 -19.32 -7.96 5.37
C ARG A 246 -19.54 -9.26 4.59
N LYS A 247 -19.90 -9.16 3.33
CA LYS A 247 -20.18 -10.32 2.46
C LYS A 247 -19.04 -10.60 1.48
N TRP A 248 -18.35 -9.55 1.03
CA TRP A 248 -17.36 -9.58 -0.03
C TRP A 248 -16.10 -8.82 0.37
N PRO A 249 -14.90 -9.32 0.10
CA PRO A 249 -13.67 -8.64 0.49
C PRO A 249 -13.47 -7.35 -0.33
N ALA A 250 -13.53 -6.19 0.36
CA ALA A 250 -13.17 -4.91 -0.23
C ALA A 250 -11.67 -4.69 -0.29
N GLU A 251 -10.94 -5.37 0.57
CA GLU A 251 -9.51 -5.26 0.77
C GLU A 251 -8.88 -6.63 0.98
N GLN A 252 -7.61 -6.73 0.62
CA GLN A 252 -6.86 -7.98 0.80
C GLN A 252 -5.39 -7.69 1.12
N ILE A 253 -4.81 -8.51 2.01
CA ILE A 253 -3.39 -8.46 2.34
C ILE A 253 -2.72 -9.71 1.78
N TRP A 254 -1.67 -9.51 1.01
CA TRP A 254 -0.79 -10.56 0.54
C TRP A 254 0.42 -10.68 1.46
N ARG A 255 0.76 -11.91 1.81
CA ARG A 255 1.98 -12.26 2.52
C ARG A 255 2.83 -13.19 1.67
N ALA A 256 4.07 -12.84 1.50
CA ALA A 256 5.01 -13.65 0.71
C ALA A 256 6.40 -13.64 1.35
N ARG A 257 7.17 -14.71 1.17
CA ARG A 257 8.55 -14.84 1.68
C ARG A 257 9.49 -14.99 0.51
N ARG A 258 10.58 -14.23 0.53
CA ARG A 258 11.65 -14.39 -0.44
C ARG A 258 12.42 -15.70 -0.20
N THR A 259 12.51 -16.55 -1.22
CA THR A 259 13.25 -17.83 -1.19
C THR A 259 14.73 -17.62 -1.45
#